data_85c7d8086e989269f992ea4b7cae2921
#
_entry.id   85c7d8086e989269f992ea4b7cae2921
#
_cell.length_a   1.000
_cell.length_b   1.000
_cell.length_c   1.000
_cell.angle_alpha   90.00
_cell.angle_beta   90.00
_cell.angle_gamma   90.00
#
_symmetry.space_group_name_H-M   'P 1'
#
loop_
_entity.id
_entity.type
_entity.pdbx_description
1 polymer ?
#
loop_
_entity_poly.entity_id
_entity_poly.type
_entity_poly.pdbx_seq_one_letter_code
_entity_poly.pdbx_strand_id
1 'polypeptide(L)'
;MRDLADDPAAVKAAIFFHDAIYHIPLDPQYPPPHDNEERGIKLMNMMARDDHHPSLIKAVRLVRATTNHHASKDIDVRLIHDLDLSILATSRRRYARFEQEIRAEYAVYPHPLWATARLAQLRSFMERRRIYALPPLSLAWEDRARANLAWAISELAKGRTPGS
;
A
#
# COMPACT_ATOMS: atom_id res chain seq x y z
N MET A 1 13.91 11.79 3.78
CA MET A 1 12.73 11.44 4.59
C MET A 1 12.62 12.25 5.88
N ARG A 2 13.75 12.54 6.59
CA ARG A 2 13.68 13.35 7.84
C ARG A 2 13.04 14.72 7.63
N ASP A 3 13.24 15.31 6.47
CA ASP A 3 12.75 16.67 6.15
C ASP A 3 11.31 16.69 5.59
N LEU A 4 10.67 15.51 5.43
CA LEU A 4 9.31 15.38 4.91
C LEU A 4 8.28 14.98 5.97
N ALA A 5 8.72 14.62 7.18
CA ALA A 5 7.86 14.15 8.26
C ALA A 5 7.91 15.10 9.44
N ASP A 6 6.75 15.39 10.05
CA ASP A 6 6.67 16.07 11.34
C ASP A 6 7.14 15.14 12.48
N ASP A 7 6.76 13.85 12.40
CA ASP A 7 7.22 12.80 13.32
C ASP A 7 7.82 11.61 12.56
N PRO A 8 9.12 11.65 12.24
CA PRO A 8 9.78 10.57 11.51
C PRO A 8 9.77 9.22 12.24
N ALA A 9 9.69 9.20 13.57
CA ALA A 9 9.62 7.96 14.35
C ALA A 9 8.25 7.30 14.19
N ALA A 10 7.17 8.08 14.27
CA ALA A 10 5.82 7.61 14.03
C ALA A 10 5.64 7.08 12.60
N VAL A 11 6.14 7.80 11.59
CA VAL A 11 6.05 7.35 10.18
C VAL A 11 6.81 6.06 9.96
N LYS A 12 8.02 5.91 10.53
CA LYS A 12 8.79 4.65 10.43
C LYS A 12 8.08 3.48 11.08
N ALA A 13 7.52 3.67 12.27
CA ALA A 13 6.76 2.62 12.93
C ALA A 13 5.52 2.26 12.10
N ALA A 14 4.77 3.25 11.62
CA ALA A 14 3.59 3.01 10.82
C ALA A 14 3.88 2.25 9.53
N ILE A 15 4.90 2.64 8.74
CA ILE A 15 5.23 1.95 7.49
C ILE A 15 5.74 0.53 7.73
N PHE A 16 6.32 0.24 8.89
CA PHE A 16 6.76 -1.10 9.24
C PHE A 16 5.60 -2.02 9.64
N PHE A 17 4.59 -1.47 10.31
CA PHE A 17 3.53 -2.28 10.92
C PHE A 17 2.21 -2.28 10.13
N HIS A 18 1.97 -1.39 9.15
CA HIS A 18 0.68 -1.31 8.45
C HIS A 18 0.29 -2.64 7.76
N ASP A 19 1.25 -3.34 7.16
CA ASP A 19 1.11 -4.63 6.49
C ASP A 19 1.84 -5.78 7.20
N ALA A 20 2.27 -5.59 8.47
CA ALA A 20 3.03 -6.61 9.20
C ALA A 20 2.23 -7.91 9.42
N ILE A 21 0.92 -7.82 9.45
CA ILE A 21 0.00 -8.96 9.48
C ILE A 21 -1.00 -8.75 8.35
N TYR A 22 -0.96 -9.65 7.36
CA TYR A 22 -1.85 -9.61 6.22
C TYR A 22 -2.56 -10.96 6.04
N HIS A 23 -3.88 -10.94 6.23
CA HIS A 23 -4.73 -12.11 6.03
C HIS A 23 -5.47 -12.00 4.71
N ILE A 24 -5.24 -12.97 3.84
CA ILE A 24 -6.00 -13.15 2.61
C ILE A 24 -7.11 -14.16 2.89
N PRO A 25 -8.37 -13.87 2.54
CA PRO A 25 -9.45 -14.83 2.69
C PRO A 25 -9.15 -16.12 1.94
N LEU A 26 -9.20 -17.25 2.63
CA LEU A 26 -9.07 -18.56 1.98
C LEU A 26 -10.35 -18.96 1.22
N ASP A 27 -11.47 -18.37 1.60
CA ASP A 27 -12.78 -18.56 0.95
C ASP A 27 -13.34 -17.20 0.51
N PRO A 28 -13.54 -16.97 -0.81
CA PRO A 28 -14.12 -15.73 -1.32
C PRO A 28 -15.54 -15.44 -0.78
N GLN A 29 -16.27 -16.46 -0.33
CA GLN A 29 -17.63 -16.32 0.21
C GLN A 29 -17.62 -15.83 1.67
N TYR A 30 -16.50 -15.98 2.36
CA TYR A 30 -16.32 -15.56 3.74
C TYR A 30 -15.08 -14.68 3.87
N PRO A 31 -15.14 -13.42 3.37
CA PRO A 31 -14.02 -12.51 3.54
C PRO A 31 -13.75 -12.34 5.04
N PRO A 32 -12.46 -12.40 5.47
CA PRO A 32 -12.14 -12.10 6.86
C PRO A 32 -12.56 -10.66 7.18
N PRO A 33 -12.76 -10.35 8.45
CA PRO A 33 -12.89 -8.97 8.86
C PRO A 33 -11.70 -8.18 8.31
N HIS A 34 -11.97 -6.98 7.78
CA HIS A 34 -10.96 -6.02 7.33
C HIS A 34 -10.25 -5.43 8.56
N ASP A 35 -9.39 -6.21 9.22
CA ASP A 35 -8.74 -5.87 10.49
C ASP A 35 -7.21 -6.06 10.46
N ASN A 36 -6.61 -6.19 9.26
CA ASN A 36 -5.17 -6.38 9.11
C ASN A 36 -4.38 -5.25 9.79
N GLU A 37 -4.79 -4.00 9.60
CA GLU A 37 -4.20 -2.83 10.21
C GLU A 37 -4.31 -2.86 11.74
N GLU A 38 -5.46 -3.24 12.30
CA GLU A 38 -5.65 -3.37 13.76
C GLU A 38 -4.79 -4.49 14.35
N ARG A 39 -4.57 -5.56 13.61
CA ARG A 39 -3.63 -6.63 14.00
C ARG A 39 -2.18 -6.15 13.96
N GLY A 40 -1.80 -5.38 12.95
CA GLY A 40 -0.50 -4.71 12.88
C GLY A 40 -0.29 -3.75 14.05
N ILE A 41 -1.31 -2.95 14.39
CA ILE A 41 -1.31 -2.06 15.58
C ILE A 41 -1.14 -2.86 16.86
N LYS A 42 -1.87 -3.97 17.02
CA LYS A 42 -1.73 -4.84 18.20
C LYS A 42 -0.30 -5.38 18.33
N LEU A 43 0.30 -5.85 17.24
CA LEU A 43 1.68 -6.30 17.22
C LEU A 43 2.65 -5.16 17.58
N MET A 44 2.45 -3.97 17.02
CA MET A 44 3.26 -2.78 17.31
C MET A 44 3.21 -2.43 18.81
N ASN A 45 2.02 -2.41 19.40
CA ASN A 45 1.85 -2.11 20.84
C ASN A 45 2.50 -3.19 21.74
N MET A 46 2.41 -4.47 21.36
CA MET A 46 3.07 -5.57 22.10
C MET A 46 4.60 -5.45 22.07
N MET A 47 5.18 -4.88 21.03
CA MET A 47 6.62 -4.68 20.88
C MET A 47 7.11 -3.35 21.47
N ALA A 48 6.20 -2.42 21.75
CA ALA A 48 6.55 -1.13 22.33
C ALA A 48 6.98 -1.27 23.79
N ARG A 49 8.01 -0.49 24.18
CA ARG A 49 8.45 -0.41 25.57
C ARG A 49 7.63 0.58 26.40
N ASP A 50 7.03 1.55 25.74
CA ASP A 50 6.20 2.62 26.30
C ASP A 50 5.03 2.86 25.36
N ASP A 51 3.85 2.41 25.76
CA ASP A 51 2.61 2.49 25.00
C ASP A 51 1.98 3.90 25.03
N HIS A 52 2.47 4.79 25.91
CA HIS A 52 2.06 6.17 26.01
C HIS A 52 2.98 7.15 25.25
N HIS A 53 4.03 6.66 24.59
CA HIS A 53 4.93 7.53 23.85
C HIS A 53 4.17 8.25 22.71
N PRO A 54 4.27 9.60 22.58
CA PRO A 54 3.50 10.37 21.60
C PRO A 54 3.66 9.87 20.15
N SER A 55 4.87 9.49 19.75
CA SER A 55 5.12 8.95 18.41
C SER A 55 4.44 7.60 18.20
N LEU A 56 4.28 6.76 19.22
CA LEU A 56 3.54 5.51 19.10
C LEU A 56 2.05 5.75 18.90
N ILE A 57 1.48 6.66 19.70
CA ILE A 57 0.07 7.08 19.54
C ILE A 57 -0.17 7.62 18.13
N LYS A 58 0.75 8.43 17.62
CA LYS A 58 0.69 8.95 16.25
C LYS A 58 0.84 7.81 15.23
N ALA A 59 1.75 6.86 15.43
CA ALA A 59 1.93 5.72 14.53
C ALA A 59 0.66 4.88 14.41
N VAL A 60 -0.07 4.63 15.49
CA VAL A 60 -1.38 3.96 15.47
C VAL A 60 -2.36 4.69 14.55
N ARG A 61 -2.44 6.01 14.65
CA ARG A 61 -3.29 6.83 13.76
C ARG A 61 -2.87 6.74 12.30
N LEU A 62 -1.57 6.73 12.04
CA LEU A 62 -1.01 6.62 10.70
C LEU A 62 -1.30 5.24 10.08
N VAL A 63 -1.15 4.13 10.84
CA VAL A 63 -1.53 2.79 10.36
C VAL A 63 -3.01 2.75 9.99
N ARG A 64 -3.91 3.26 10.85
CA ARG A 64 -5.34 3.34 10.50
C ARG A 64 -5.62 4.17 9.26
N ALA A 65 -4.82 5.20 8.99
CA ALA A 65 -5.01 6.03 7.80
C ALA A 65 -4.69 5.28 6.50
N THR A 66 -3.88 4.20 6.51
CA THR A 66 -3.59 3.41 5.30
C THR A 66 -4.78 2.59 4.81
N THR A 67 -5.75 2.30 5.67
CA THR A 67 -6.97 1.58 5.28
C THR A 67 -7.73 2.25 4.12
N ASN A 68 -7.73 3.58 4.03
CA ASN A 68 -8.62 4.31 3.13
C ASN A 68 -7.94 5.44 2.33
N HIS A 69 -6.72 5.66 2.28
CA HIS A 69 -6.00 6.72 1.51
C HIS A 69 -6.81 8.02 1.24
N HIS A 70 -7.58 8.48 2.25
CA HIS A 70 -8.34 9.72 2.13
C HIS A 70 -7.44 10.95 2.12
N ALA A 71 -7.88 12.00 1.43
CA ALA A 71 -7.16 13.28 1.44
C ALA A 71 -7.01 13.81 2.88
N SER A 72 -5.79 14.19 3.26
CA SER A 72 -5.48 14.71 4.58
C SER A 72 -4.66 16.01 4.49
N LYS A 73 -4.81 16.87 5.50
CA LYS A 73 -3.94 18.03 5.72
C LYS A 73 -2.71 17.66 6.55
N ASP A 74 -2.75 16.56 7.31
CA ASP A 74 -1.62 16.06 8.10
C ASP A 74 -0.53 15.56 7.15
N ILE A 75 0.67 16.11 7.29
CA ILE A 75 1.79 15.81 6.39
C ILE A 75 2.27 14.37 6.56
N ASP A 76 2.22 13.81 7.79
CA ASP A 76 2.63 12.44 8.05
C ASP A 76 1.61 11.43 7.50
N VAL A 77 0.31 11.75 7.50
CA VAL A 77 -0.71 10.95 6.81
C VAL A 77 -0.48 10.96 5.30
N ARG A 78 -0.17 12.10 4.71
CA ARG A 78 0.16 12.19 3.27
C ARG A 78 1.43 11.40 2.95
N LEU A 79 2.43 11.50 3.82
CA LEU A 79 3.70 10.80 3.64
C LEU A 79 3.54 9.28 3.75
N ILE A 80 2.77 8.77 4.73
CA ILE A 80 2.56 7.31 4.84
C ILE A 80 1.81 6.77 3.62
N HIS A 81 0.80 7.49 3.10
CA HIS A 81 0.09 7.09 1.88
C HIS A 81 1.03 7.05 0.66
N ASP A 82 1.91 8.04 0.52
CA ASP A 82 2.88 8.09 -0.58
C ASP A 82 3.92 6.96 -0.46
N LEU A 83 4.37 6.65 0.76
CA LEU A 83 5.33 5.57 1.02
C LEU A 83 4.72 4.19 0.77
N ASP A 84 3.49 3.95 1.17
CA ASP A 84 2.74 2.72 0.91
C ASP A 84 2.65 2.45 -0.59
N LEU A 85 2.36 3.48 -1.39
CA LEU A 85 2.30 3.38 -2.85
C LEU A 85 3.68 3.47 -3.54
N SER A 86 4.79 3.53 -2.81
CA SER A 86 6.13 3.71 -3.39
C SER A 86 6.56 2.59 -4.34
N ILE A 87 6.05 1.38 -4.13
CA ILE A 87 6.28 0.22 -5.00
C ILE A 87 5.89 0.49 -6.46
N LEU A 88 4.85 1.29 -6.69
CA LEU A 88 4.39 1.65 -8.03
C LEU A 88 5.46 2.41 -8.82
N ALA A 89 6.32 3.17 -8.14
CA ALA A 89 7.38 3.99 -8.73
C ALA A 89 8.74 3.31 -8.79
N THR A 90 8.83 2.03 -8.49
CA THR A 90 10.10 1.27 -8.59
C THR A 90 10.49 0.97 -10.03
N SER A 91 11.66 0.36 -10.24
CA SER A 91 12.04 -0.10 -11.58
C SER A 91 11.01 -1.10 -12.13
N ARG A 92 10.84 -1.16 -13.47
CA ARG A 92 9.93 -2.12 -14.12
C ARG A 92 10.15 -3.55 -13.63
N ARG A 93 11.41 -3.97 -13.47
CA ARG A 93 11.76 -5.31 -12.98
C ARG A 93 11.26 -5.55 -11.55
N ARG A 94 11.42 -4.57 -10.64
CA ARG A 94 10.95 -4.72 -9.25
C ARG A 94 9.44 -4.71 -9.19
N TYR A 95 8.78 -3.84 -9.96
CA TYR A 95 7.33 -3.76 -10.02
C TYR A 95 6.71 -5.03 -10.62
N ALA A 96 7.31 -5.58 -11.70
CA ALA A 96 6.88 -6.86 -12.28
C ALA A 96 6.96 -8.00 -11.27
N ARG A 97 8.06 -8.08 -10.51
CA ARG A 97 8.21 -9.06 -9.44
C ARG A 97 7.15 -8.89 -8.34
N PHE A 98 6.85 -7.65 -7.95
CA PHE A 98 5.79 -7.36 -6.99
C PHE A 98 4.42 -7.86 -7.47
N GLU A 99 4.07 -7.65 -8.74
CA GLU A 99 2.80 -8.16 -9.29
C GLU A 99 2.74 -9.71 -9.28
N GLN A 100 3.87 -10.38 -9.48
CA GLN A 100 3.96 -11.85 -9.33
C GLN A 100 3.81 -12.27 -7.87
N GLU A 101 4.45 -11.56 -6.93
CA GLU A 101 4.34 -11.78 -5.49
C GLU A 101 2.86 -11.64 -5.05
N ILE A 102 2.18 -10.57 -5.44
CA ILE A 102 0.74 -10.37 -5.19
C ILE A 102 -0.09 -11.52 -5.81
N ARG A 103 0.20 -11.95 -7.05
CA ARG A 103 -0.52 -13.08 -7.66
C ARG A 103 -0.32 -14.37 -6.86
N ALA A 104 0.88 -14.61 -6.35
CA ALA A 104 1.18 -15.80 -5.55
C ALA A 104 0.45 -15.77 -4.20
N GLU A 105 0.39 -14.61 -3.54
CA GLU A 105 -0.36 -14.44 -2.30
C GLU A 105 -1.86 -14.74 -2.49
N TYR A 106 -2.43 -14.29 -3.60
CA TYR A 106 -3.83 -14.52 -3.97
C TYR A 106 -4.04 -15.81 -4.78
N ALA A 107 -3.16 -16.81 -4.67
CA ALA A 107 -3.22 -18.05 -5.45
C ALA A 107 -4.52 -18.86 -5.23
N VAL A 108 -5.15 -18.72 -4.08
CA VAL A 108 -6.44 -19.34 -3.73
C VAL A 108 -7.57 -18.91 -4.68
N TYR A 109 -7.47 -17.72 -5.27
CA TYR A 109 -8.49 -17.22 -6.19
C TYR A 109 -8.19 -17.65 -7.63
N PRO A 110 -9.21 -18.11 -8.40
CA PRO A 110 -9.06 -18.35 -9.84
C PRO A 110 -8.50 -17.12 -10.55
N HIS A 111 -7.59 -17.32 -11.51
CA HIS A 111 -6.92 -16.24 -12.22
C HIS A 111 -7.88 -15.19 -12.81
N PRO A 112 -8.99 -15.54 -13.48
CA PRO A 112 -9.90 -14.53 -14.05
C PRO A 112 -10.53 -13.62 -12.99
N LEU A 113 -10.89 -14.18 -11.81
CA LEU A 113 -11.48 -13.42 -10.72
C LEU A 113 -10.46 -12.44 -10.13
N TRP A 114 -9.27 -12.94 -9.81
CA TRP A 114 -8.17 -12.12 -9.32
C TRP A 114 -7.79 -11.01 -10.33
N ALA A 115 -7.63 -11.37 -11.61
CA ALA A 115 -7.25 -10.42 -12.65
C ALA A 115 -8.27 -9.28 -12.81
N THR A 116 -9.57 -9.58 -12.72
CA THR A 116 -10.63 -8.59 -12.76
C THR A 116 -10.54 -7.62 -11.59
N ALA A 117 -10.40 -8.13 -10.37
CA ALA A 117 -10.26 -7.30 -9.16
C ALA A 117 -8.98 -6.45 -9.20
N ARG A 118 -7.85 -7.06 -9.59
CA ARG A 118 -6.56 -6.36 -9.70
C ARG A 118 -6.62 -5.26 -10.76
N LEU A 119 -7.21 -5.54 -11.92
CA LEU A 119 -7.40 -4.56 -12.98
C LEU A 119 -8.22 -3.35 -12.53
N ALA A 120 -9.31 -3.58 -11.80
CA ALA A 120 -10.12 -2.51 -11.21
C ALA A 120 -9.30 -1.65 -10.23
N GLN A 121 -8.53 -2.29 -9.35
CA GLN A 121 -7.66 -1.60 -8.39
C GLN A 121 -6.60 -0.73 -9.11
N LEU A 122 -5.89 -1.28 -10.11
CA LEU A 122 -4.85 -0.52 -10.83
C LEU A 122 -5.45 0.66 -11.61
N ARG A 123 -6.65 0.49 -12.18
CA ARG A 123 -7.38 1.57 -12.85
C ARG A 123 -7.76 2.68 -11.87
N SER A 124 -8.21 2.35 -10.66
CA SER A 124 -8.55 3.36 -9.65
C SER A 124 -7.35 4.25 -9.27
N PHE A 125 -6.13 3.70 -9.28
CA PHE A 125 -4.91 4.51 -9.11
C PHE A 125 -4.64 5.41 -10.33
N MET A 126 -4.86 4.91 -11.55
CA MET A 126 -4.67 5.69 -12.78
C MET A 126 -5.65 6.87 -12.91
N GLU A 127 -6.87 6.74 -12.39
CA GLU A 127 -7.91 7.76 -12.40
C GLU A 127 -7.62 8.91 -11.44
N ARG A 128 -6.75 8.71 -10.44
CA ARG A 128 -6.36 9.77 -9.52
C ARG A 128 -5.67 10.91 -10.28
N ARG A 129 -6.05 12.16 -9.98
CA ARG A 129 -5.36 13.34 -10.52
C ARG A 129 -3.86 13.29 -10.23
N ARG A 130 -3.49 12.83 -9.04
CA ARG A 130 -2.12 12.53 -8.59
C ARG A 130 -2.16 11.27 -7.74
N ILE A 131 -1.20 10.39 -7.96
CA ILE A 131 -0.98 9.20 -7.15
C ILE A 131 -0.36 9.61 -5.82
N TYR A 132 0.63 10.51 -5.86
CA TYR A 132 1.37 10.97 -4.70
C TYR A 132 0.95 12.38 -4.27
N ALA A 133 0.70 12.54 -2.96
CA ALA A 133 0.16 13.77 -2.38
C ALA A 133 1.25 14.82 -2.09
N LEU A 134 2.49 14.39 -1.76
CA LEU A 134 3.59 15.29 -1.45
C LEU A 134 4.32 15.74 -2.72
N PRO A 135 4.50 17.06 -2.96
CA PRO A 135 5.08 17.55 -4.18
C PRO A 135 6.47 16.95 -4.52
N PRO A 136 7.42 16.80 -3.59
CA PRO A 136 8.71 16.20 -3.90
C PRO A 136 8.60 14.75 -4.38
N LEU A 137 7.69 13.94 -3.77
CA LEU A 137 7.46 12.55 -4.14
C LEU A 137 6.68 12.45 -5.46
N SER A 138 5.66 13.29 -5.65
CA SER A 138 4.94 13.36 -6.92
C SER A 138 5.90 13.71 -8.07
N LEU A 139 6.77 14.70 -7.90
CA LEU A 139 7.75 15.07 -8.93
C LEU A 139 8.71 13.92 -9.28
N ALA A 140 9.13 13.14 -8.28
CA ALA A 140 10.12 12.08 -8.46
C ALA A 140 9.50 10.75 -8.96
N TRP A 141 8.23 10.46 -8.64
CA TRP A 141 7.65 9.12 -8.73
C TRP A 141 6.46 8.99 -9.69
N GLU A 142 5.71 10.08 -9.93
CA GLU A 142 4.43 10.05 -10.64
C GLU A 142 4.52 9.39 -12.03
N ASP A 143 5.45 9.85 -12.86
CA ASP A 143 5.58 9.38 -14.24
C ASP A 143 5.93 7.88 -14.29
N ARG A 144 6.84 7.44 -13.41
CA ARG A 144 7.23 6.04 -13.36
C ARG A 144 6.10 5.15 -12.84
N ALA A 145 5.37 5.60 -11.82
CA ALA A 145 4.21 4.88 -11.32
C ALA A 145 3.15 4.73 -12.39
N ARG A 146 2.80 5.80 -13.11
CA ARG A 146 1.83 5.74 -14.21
C ARG A 146 2.29 4.83 -15.35
N ALA A 147 3.56 4.86 -15.71
CA ALA A 147 4.11 3.95 -16.72
C ALA A 147 4.05 2.48 -16.28
N ASN A 148 4.29 2.19 -14.99
CA ASN A 148 4.18 0.85 -14.42
C ASN A 148 2.71 0.38 -14.39
N LEU A 149 1.81 1.21 -13.92
CA LEU A 149 0.37 0.92 -13.89
C LEU A 149 -0.18 0.66 -15.31
N ALA A 150 0.12 1.53 -16.29
CA ALA A 150 -0.34 1.37 -17.67
C ALA A 150 0.14 0.03 -18.26
N TRP A 151 1.39 -0.35 -18.02
CA TRP A 151 1.93 -1.62 -18.44
C TRP A 151 1.20 -2.80 -17.78
N ALA A 152 1.03 -2.80 -16.46
CA ALA A 152 0.37 -3.89 -15.75
C ALA A 152 -1.10 -4.04 -16.17
N ILE A 153 -1.82 -2.93 -16.34
CA ILE A 153 -3.18 -2.90 -16.90
C ILE A 153 -3.22 -3.55 -18.29
N SER A 154 -2.24 -3.23 -19.16
CA SER A 154 -2.16 -3.83 -20.50
C SER A 154 -1.92 -5.35 -20.46
N GLU A 155 -1.07 -5.84 -19.54
CA GLU A 155 -0.82 -7.28 -19.42
C GLU A 155 -2.05 -8.02 -18.87
N LEU A 156 -2.69 -7.50 -17.84
CA LEU A 156 -3.93 -8.07 -17.28
C LEU A 156 -5.06 -8.08 -18.30
N ALA A 157 -5.20 -7.03 -19.11
CA ALA A 157 -6.20 -6.98 -20.20
C ALA A 157 -5.97 -8.03 -21.29
N LYS A 158 -4.74 -8.53 -21.44
CA LYS A 158 -4.38 -9.65 -22.34
C LYS A 158 -4.50 -11.03 -21.65
N GLY A 159 -5.01 -11.08 -20.42
CA GLY A 159 -5.13 -12.31 -19.64
C GLY A 159 -3.81 -12.82 -19.06
N ARG A 160 -2.76 -11.99 -18.98
CA ARG A 160 -1.45 -12.35 -18.42
C ARG A 160 -1.23 -11.72 -17.06
N THR A 161 -0.56 -12.45 -16.18
CA THR A 161 -0.01 -11.83 -14.95
C THR A 161 1.16 -10.93 -15.35
N PRO A 162 1.22 -9.66 -14.89
CA PRO A 162 2.35 -8.80 -15.22
C PRO A 162 3.68 -9.41 -14.76
N GLY A 163 4.62 -9.57 -15.69
CA GLY A 163 5.94 -10.14 -15.41
C GLY A 163 6.05 -11.67 -15.50
N SER A 164 4.95 -12.39 -15.81
CA SER A 164 5.00 -13.83 -16.15
C SER A 164 5.56 -14.08 -17.55
#